data_1334c7e5a5b8c1ab8b8438c4bcda8838
#
_entry.id   1334c7e5a5b8c1ab8b8438c4bcda8838
#
_cell.length_a   1.000
_cell.length_b   1.000
_cell.length_c   1.000
_cell.angle_alpha   90.00
_cell.angle_beta   90.00
_cell.angle_gamma   90.00
#
_symmetry.space_group_name_H-M   'P 1'
#
loop_
_entity.id
_entity.type
_entity.pdbx_description
1 polymer ?
#
loop_
_entity_poly.entity_id
_entity_poly.type
_entity_poly.pdbx_seq_one_letter_code
_entity_poly.pdbx_strand_id
1 'polypeptide(L)'
;GIFGGGCTGEIISPEGLILTNHHCGYASIQQHSSVEHDYLTDGFWATSRDKELPTPGLKFTFIERIEDVTDIVNAKIAAKEITESESFSNIFLQKLAHDLYFKSDLADKKGIVPQALPFYAGNKFYLFYKKIYPDVRMVAAPPSSIGKFGGETDNWMWPRHTGDFSMFRIYADANGEPAEYSESNVPLKTKKHLSISIKGLKEGDYAMIMGFPGSTSRYLTVSEVKERMESENDPRIRIRGARLAVLKEVMNASDKIRIQYANKYAGSSNYWKNSIGMNKAIIDNNVLGTKADQEAKFAQFAKEKNNTDYMQVVSKIKEAVSKTSPIKYQQTCLTETFFGGIEFGSPYLVMDKLKEALEQKNDSNIQANIKVLKEVFDNIHNKDYDHEVDRKVAKALLPLY
;
A
#
# COMPACT_ATOMS: atom_id res chain seq x y z
N GLY A 1 10.87 10.20 -4.36
CA GLY A 1 9.58 10.00 -5.02
C GLY A 1 8.85 8.78 -4.51
N ILE A 2 7.66 8.52 -5.07
CA ILE A 2 6.86 7.34 -4.73
C ILE A 2 7.09 6.29 -5.80
N PHE A 3 7.58 5.13 -5.39
CA PHE A 3 7.82 3.97 -6.25
C PHE A 3 6.64 3.01 -6.18
N GLY A 4 6.10 2.66 -7.36
CA GLY A 4 4.96 1.75 -7.45
C GLY A 4 3.75 2.22 -6.65
N GLY A 5 3.18 1.34 -5.83
CA GLY A 5 1.94 1.59 -5.07
C GLY A 5 2.10 2.36 -3.76
N GLY A 6 3.31 2.76 -3.35
CA GLY A 6 3.47 3.49 -2.08
C GLY A 6 4.85 3.40 -1.42
N CYS A 7 5.79 2.68 -2.00
CA CYS A 7 7.17 2.67 -1.51
C CYS A 7 7.88 3.99 -1.79
N THR A 8 8.95 4.26 -1.06
CA THR A 8 9.85 5.38 -1.35
C THR A 8 10.94 4.92 -2.31
N GLY A 9 11.28 5.77 -3.28
CA GLY A 9 12.44 5.60 -4.15
C GLY A 9 13.24 6.89 -4.23
N GLU A 10 14.56 6.77 -4.18
CA GLU A 10 15.50 7.87 -4.27
C GLU A 10 16.11 7.94 -5.67
N ILE A 11 16.20 9.15 -6.22
CA ILE A 11 16.95 9.39 -7.45
C ILE A 11 18.42 9.60 -7.09
N ILE A 12 19.28 8.73 -7.60
CA ILE A 12 20.72 8.70 -7.25
C ILE A 12 21.65 9.00 -8.44
N SER A 13 21.08 9.38 -9.58
CA SER A 13 21.88 9.82 -10.75
C SER A 13 21.18 10.91 -11.54
N PRO A 14 21.93 11.68 -12.35
CA PRO A 14 21.34 12.69 -13.23
C PRO A 14 20.46 12.09 -14.35
N GLU A 15 20.50 10.78 -14.53
CA GLU A 15 19.80 10.05 -15.59
C GLU A 15 18.72 9.10 -15.02
N GLY A 16 18.01 9.55 -14.00
CA GLY A 16 16.81 8.94 -13.48
C GLY A 16 16.98 7.56 -12.82
N LEU A 17 18.21 7.21 -12.38
CA LEU A 17 18.42 5.95 -11.65
C LEU A 17 17.81 6.05 -10.27
N ILE A 18 16.96 5.07 -9.95
CA ILE A 18 16.24 4.94 -8.69
C ILE A 18 16.95 3.89 -7.83
N LEU A 19 17.12 4.19 -6.55
CA LEU A 19 17.40 3.20 -5.51
C LEU A 19 16.15 3.04 -4.64
N THR A 20 15.76 1.81 -4.37
CA THR A 20 14.62 1.47 -3.49
C THR A 20 14.89 0.14 -2.79
N ASN A 21 13.97 -0.32 -1.94
CA ASN A 21 14.11 -1.60 -1.28
C ASN A 21 13.89 -2.78 -2.24
N HIS A 22 14.54 -3.91 -1.97
CA HIS A 22 14.29 -5.16 -2.68
C HIS A 22 12.84 -5.62 -2.54
N HIS A 23 12.29 -5.54 -1.34
CA HIS A 23 10.89 -5.92 -1.11
C HIS A 23 9.89 -5.00 -1.85
N CYS A 24 10.24 -3.74 -2.12
CA CYS A 24 9.43 -2.85 -2.96
C CYS A 24 9.49 -3.23 -4.44
N GLY A 25 10.64 -3.69 -4.92
CA GLY A 25 10.84 -4.19 -6.27
C GLY A 25 10.42 -5.64 -6.47
N TYR A 26 10.03 -6.36 -5.42
CA TYR A 26 9.88 -7.82 -5.45
C TYR A 26 8.87 -8.32 -6.49
N ALA A 27 7.73 -7.64 -6.62
CA ALA A 27 6.74 -7.95 -7.64
C ALA A 27 7.29 -7.76 -9.07
N SER A 28 8.11 -6.73 -9.28
CA SER A 28 8.76 -6.47 -10.58
C SER A 28 9.81 -7.53 -10.89
N ILE A 29 10.62 -7.94 -9.90
CA ILE A 29 11.59 -9.03 -10.05
C ILE A 29 10.88 -10.33 -10.41
N GLN A 30 9.78 -10.65 -9.72
CA GLN A 30 8.95 -11.82 -10.04
C GLN A 30 8.35 -11.73 -11.44
N GLN A 31 7.86 -10.56 -11.86
CA GLN A 31 7.28 -10.35 -13.19
C GLN A 31 8.24 -10.74 -14.31
N HIS A 32 9.54 -10.51 -14.12
CA HIS A 32 10.60 -10.85 -15.06
C HIS A 32 11.17 -12.26 -14.86
N SER A 33 10.77 -12.96 -13.78
CA SER A 33 11.30 -14.29 -13.48
C SER A 33 10.50 -15.39 -14.18
N SER A 34 11.22 -16.43 -14.58
CA SER A 34 10.69 -17.71 -15.06
C SER A 34 11.54 -18.85 -14.50
N VAL A 35 11.20 -20.10 -14.81
CA VAL A 35 12.01 -21.25 -14.40
C VAL A 35 13.40 -21.22 -15.06
N GLU A 36 13.48 -20.72 -16.31
CA GLU A 36 14.72 -20.59 -17.07
C GLU A 36 15.56 -19.37 -16.65
N HIS A 37 14.90 -18.36 -16.09
CA HIS A 37 15.51 -17.09 -15.65
C HIS A 37 14.96 -16.69 -14.29
N ASP A 38 15.42 -17.34 -13.24
CA ASP A 38 14.94 -17.11 -11.88
C ASP A 38 15.66 -15.91 -11.23
N TYR A 39 15.30 -14.70 -11.64
CA TYR A 39 15.87 -13.46 -11.09
C TYR A 39 15.57 -13.26 -9.59
N LEU A 40 14.57 -13.96 -9.02
CA LEU A 40 14.35 -13.98 -7.58
C LEU A 40 15.51 -14.70 -6.86
N THR A 41 15.97 -15.83 -7.42
CA THR A 41 17.05 -16.64 -6.82
C THR A 41 18.42 -16.11 -7.21
N ASP A 42 18.64 -15.79 -8.49
CA ASP A 42 19.96 -15.47 -9.05
C ASP A 42 20.29 -13.98 -9.04
N GLY A 43 19.27 -13.14 -8.86
CA GLY A 43 19.39 -11.70 -9.04
C GLY A 43 19.42 -11.29 -10.53
N PHE A 44 19.47 -9.99 -10.77
CA PHE A 44 19.55 -9.41 -12.10
C PHE A 44 20.44 -8.17 -12.10
N TRP A 45 21.28 -8.02 -13.12
CA TRP A 45 22.14 -6.86 -13.34
C TRP A 45 22.20 -6.52 -14.81
N ALA A 46 21.60 -5.40 -15.21
CA ALA A 46 21.72 -4.88 -16.56
C ALA A 46 23.16 -4.43 -16.82
N THR A 47 23.81 -5.01 -17.80
CA THR A 47 25.20 -4.67 -18.19
C THR A 47 25.28 -3.42 -19.06
N SER A 48 24.17 -2.99 -19.63
CA SER A 48 24.03 -1.80 -20.47
C SER A 48 22.57 -1.35 -20.46
N ARG A 49 22.28 -0.17 -21.00
CA ARG A 49 20.91 0.41 -20.98
C ARG A 49 19.90 -0.35 -21.82
N ASP A 50 20.33 -0.92 -22.92
CA ASP A 50 19.52 -1.79 -23.77
C ASP A 50 19.13 -3.12 -23.10
N LYS A 51 19.78 -3.46 -21.98
CA LYS A 51 19.48 -4.64 -21.15
C LYS A 51 18.60 -4.31 -19.95
N GLU A 52 18.29 -3.04 -19.69
CA GLU A 52 17.34 -2.66 -18.65
C GLU A 52 15.93 -3.16 -19.03
N LEU A 53 15.24 -3.85 -18.10
CA LEU A 53 13.98 -4.54 -18.39
C LEU A 53 12.77 -3.63 -18.20
N PRO A 54 12.01 -3.30 -19.27
CA PRO A 54 10.75 -2.57 -19.14
C PRO A 54 9.80 -3.30 -18.22
N THR A 55 9.23 -2.60 -17.25
CA THR A 55 8.35 -3.21 -16.24
C THR A 55 6.92 -2.65 -16.36
N PRO A 56 6.08 -3.26 -17.21
CA PRO A 56 4.72 -2.80 -17.44
C PRO A 56 3.91 -2.68 -16.15
N GLY A 57 3.20 -1.57 -15.98
CA GLY A 57 2.38 -1.29 -14.80
C GLY A 57 3.14 -0.63 -13.64
N LEU A 58 4.47 -0.68 -13.62
CA LEU A 58 5.26 0.03 -12.62
C LEU A 58 5.32 1.53 -12.97
N LYS A 59 5.13 2.37 -11.95
CA LYS A 59 5.14 3.83 -12.11
C LYS A 59 6.05 4.46 -11.06
N PHE A 60 6.63 5.61 -11.41
CA PHE A 60 7.33 6.46 -10.46
C PHE A 60 6.65 7.82 -10.41
N THR A 61 6.39 8.31 -9.19
CA THR A 61 5.62 9.53 -8.97
C THR A 61 6.45 10.56 -8.22
N PHE A 62 6.56 11.75 -8.80
CA PHE A 62 7.05 12.94 -8.10
C PHE A 62 5.88 13.75 -7.55
N ILE A 63 6.07 14.38 -6.40
CA ILE A 63 5.17 15.41 -5.90
C ILE A 63 5.68 16.75 -6.42
N GLU A 64 4.94 17.34 -7.38
CA GLU A 64 5.30 18.62 -7.97
C GLU A 64 4.93 19.80 -7.07
N ARG A 65 3.75 19.71 -6.42
CA ARG A 65 3.23 20.76 -5.55
C ARG A 65 2.26 20.20 -4.51
N ILE A 66 2.25 20.83 -3.35
CA ILE A 66 1.26 20.58 -2.29
C ILE A 66 0.62 21.91 -1.93
N GLU A 67 -0.69 21.96 -1.87
CA GLU A 67 -1.48 23.15 -1.47
C GLU A 67 -2.34 22.83 -0.26
N ASP A 68 -2.36 23.74 0.73
CA ASP A 68 -3.31 23.66 1.84
C ASP A 68 -4.69 24.16 1.34
N VAL A 69 -5.65 23.28 1.29
CA VAL A 69 -7.02 23.56 0.84
C VAL A 69 -8.04 23.49 1.99
N THR A 70 -7.55 23.55 3.21
CA THR A 70 -8.38 23.44 4.43
C THR A 70 -9.48 24.49 4.49
N ASP A 71 -9.16 25.75 4.17
CA ASP A 71 -10.13 26.84 4.21
C ASP A 71 -11.24 26.65 3.17
N ILE A 72 -10.93 26.08 2.00
CA ILE A 72 -11.93 25.75 0.97
C ILE A 72 -12.90 24.69 1.48
N VAL A 73 -12.39 23.64 2.12
CA VAL A 73 -13.23 22.57 2.68
C VAL A 73 -14.10 23.12 3.83
N ASN A 74 -13.50 23.87 4.75
CA ASN A 74 -14.22 24.47 5.88
C ASN A 74 -15.31 25.45 5.42
N ALA A 75 -15.05 26.25 4.40
CA ALA A 75 -16.06 27.15 3.81
C ALA A 75 -17.27 26.36 3.26
N LYS A 76 -17.04 25.20 2.59
CA LYS A 76 -18.10 24.33 2.10
C LYS A 76 -18.94 23.70 3.21
N ILE A 77 -18.29 23.29 4.30
CA ILE A 77 -18.98 22.80 5.51
C ILE A 77 -19.84 23.91 6.12
N ALA A 78 -19.26 25.10 6.30
CA ALA A 78 -19.97 26.25 6.87
C ALA A 78 -21.17 26.69 6.00
N ALA A 79 -21.04 26.62 4.67
CA ALA A 79 -22.11 26.89 3.71
C ALA A 79 -23.16 25.75 3.64
N LYS A 80 -22.95 24.65 4.34
CA LYS A 80 -23.79 23.43 4.30
C LYS A 80 -23.89 22.80 2.90
N GLU A 81 -22.88 23.01 2.05
CA GLU A 81 -22.76 22.31 0.76
C GLU A 81 -22.40 20.84 0.97
N ILE A 82 -21.67 20.54 2.05
CA ILE A 82 -21.31 19.20 2.50
C ILE A 82 -21.38 19.15 4.04
N THR A 83 -21.54 17.94 4.57
CA THR A 83 -21.38 17.68 6.00
C THR A 83 -19.91 17.44 6.34
N GLU A 84 -19.56 17.52 7.63
CA GLU A 84 -18.22 17.17 8.10
C GLU A 84 -17.84 15.72 7.72
N SER A 85 -18.77 14.77 7.85
CA SER A 85 -18.58 13.38 7.46
C SER A 85 -18.31 13.21 5.96
N GLU A 86 -19.01 13.95 5.12
CA GLU A 86 -18.83 13.89 3.66
C GLU A 86 -17.48 14.45 3.21
N SER A 87 -16.85 15.34 4.01
CA SER A 87 -15.52 15.89 3.71
C SER A 87 -14.41 14.82 3.64
N PHE A 88 -14.63 13.64 4.22
CA PHE A 88 -13.74 12.49 4.17
C PHE A 88 -14.05 11.52 3.03
N SER A 89 -15.16 11.70 2.33
CA SER A 89 -15.56 10.78 1.27
C SER A 89 -14.63 10.87 0.06
N ASN A 90 -14.29 9.73 -0.51
CA ASN A 90 -13.46 9.69 -1.72
C ASN A 90 -14.11 10.45 -2.88
N ILE A 91 -15.44 10.43 -2.97
CA ILE A 91 -16.20 11.15 -4.02
C ILE A 91 -15.98 12.65 -3.90
N PHE A 92 -16.14 13.19 -2.71
CA PHE A 92 -15.92 14.62 -2.47
C PHE A 92 -14.46 15.02 -2.71
N LEU A 93 -13.51 14.25 -2.16
CA LEU A 93 -12.07 14.55 -2.27
C LEU A 93 -11.58 14.48 -3.72
N GLN A 94 -12.04 13.50 -4.50
CA GLN A 94 -11.73 13.41 -5.93
C GLN A 94 -12.32 14.60 -6.71
N LYS A 95 -13.57 14.96 -6.46
CA LYS A 95 -14.21 16.12 -7.10
C LYS A 95 -13.47 17.41 -6.75
N LEU A 96 -13.18 17.63 -5.49
CA LEU A 96 -12.42 18.80 -5.02
C LEU A 96 -11.06 18.91 -5.74
N ALA A 97 -10.33 17.80 -5.77
CA ALA A 97 -9.00 17.74 -6.41
C ALA A 97 -9.09 18.10 -7.89
N HIS A 98 -10.09 17.56 -8.60
CA HIS A 98 -10.32 17.80 -10.02
C HIS A 98 -10.72 19.26 -10.30
N ASP A 99 -11.68 19.80 -9.54
CA ASP A 99 -12.18 21.17 -9.70
C ASP A 99 -11.08 22.22 -9.48
N LEU A 100 -10.16 21.96 -8.52
CA LEU A 100 -9.03 22.85 -8.25
C LEU A 100 -7.90 22.70 -9.27
N TYR A 101 -7.65 21.47 -9.74
CA TYR A 101 -6.65 21.19 -10.76
C TYR A 101 -6.94 21.93 -12.06
N PHE A 102 -8.17 21.89 -12.55
CA PHE A 102 -8.53 22.58 -13.79
C PHE A 102 -8.45 24.11 -13.73
N LYS A 103 -8.42 24.68 -12.52
CA LYS A 103 -8.22 26.12 -12.30
C LYS A 103 -6.75 26.48 -12.10
N SER A 104 -5.87 25.49 -12.00
CA SER A 104 -4.44 25.71 -11.72
C SER A 104 -3.62 25.88 -13.00
N ASP A 105 -2.44 26.44 -12.86
CA ASP A 105 -1.41 26.54 -13.90
C ASP A 105 -0.80 25.17 -14.30
N LEU A 106 -1.21 24.11 -13.65
CA LEU A 106 -0.78 22.74 -13.91
C LEU A 106 -1.79 21.93 -14.75
N ALA A 107 -2.97 22.51 -15.07
CA ALA A 107 -4.07 21.79 -15.72
C ALA A 107 -3.69 21.14 -17.07
N ASP A 108 -2.82 21.80 -17.84
CA ASP A 108 -2.41 21.31 -19.17
C ASP A 108 -1.05 20.58 -19.14
N LYS A 109 -0.46 20.38 -17.96
CA LYS A 109 0.84 19.70 -17.87
C LYS A 109 0.67 18.18 -17.93
N LYS A 110 1.43 17.57 -18.83
CA LYS A 110 1.41 16.12 -19.07
C LYS A 110 1.77 15.32 -17.82
N GLY A 111 1.01 14.27 -17.55
CA GLY A 111 1.26 13.33 -16.46
C GLY A 111 0.93 13.84 -15.06
N ILE A 112 0.31 15.00 -14.91
CA ILE A 112 -0.15 15.50 -13.61
C ILE A 112 -1.48 14.84 -13.23
N VAL A 113 -1.52 14.31 -12.02
CA VAL A 113 -2.72 13.75 -11.39
C VAL A 113 -2.93 14.41 -10.03
N PRO A 114 -4.05 15.12 -9.83
CA PRO A 114 -4.37 15.75 -8.56
C PRO A 114 -4.93 14.72 -7.56
N GLN A 115 -4.62 14.89 -6.29
CA GLN A 115 -5.20 14.10 -5.20
C GLN A 115 -5.40 14.97 -3.95
N ALA A 116 -6.62 15.10 -3.47
CA ALA A 116 -6.90 15.72 -2.17
C ALA A 116 -6.91 14.64 -1.08
N LEU A 117 -6.30 14.94 0.06
CA LEU A 117 -6.19 14.04 1.20
C LEU A 117 -6.47 14.79 2.50
N PRO A 118 -7.21 14.16 3.45
CA PRO A 118 -7.37 14.67 4.81
C PRO A 118 -6.14 14.32 5.64
N PHE A 119 -5.71 15.25 6.49
CA PHE A 119 -4.61 15.08 7.44
C PHE A 119 -5.08 15.41 8.85
N TYR A 120 -4.38 14.85 9.84
CA TYR A 120 -4.62 15.12 11.27
C TYR A 120 -6.10 14.94 11.65
N ALA A 121 -6.70 13.81 11.25
CA ALA A 121 -8.11 13.49 11.47
C ALA A 121 -9.09 14.58 10.97
N GLY A 122 -8.79 15.19 9.80
CA GLY A 122 -9.63 16.21 9.18
C GLY A 122 -9.38 17.64 9.63
N ASN A 123 -8.39 17.87 10.50
CA ASN A 123 -7.99 19.24 10.86
C ASN A 123 -7.30 19.99 9.72
N LYS A 124 -6.79 19.26 8.73
CA LYS A 124 -6.16 19.81 7.53
C LYS A 124 -6.54 18.99 6.30
N PHE A 125 -6.61 19.68 5.17
CA PHE A 125 -6.80 19.08 3.86
C PHE A 125 -5.74 19.61 2.91
N TYR A 126 -5.04 18.70 2.21
CA TYR A 126 -4.00 19.07 1.27
C TYR A 126 -4.30 18.51 -0.12
N LEU A 127 -4.05 19.33 -1.13
CA LEU A 127 -4.09 18.95 -2.54
C LEU A 127 -2.67 18.69 -3.04
N PHE A 128 -2.43 17.48 -3.48
CA PHE A 128 -1.18 17.04 -4.07
C PHE A 128 -1.30 17.04 -5.60
N TYR A 129 -0.34 17.65 -6.26
CA TYR A 129 -0.16 17.54 -7.71
C TYR A 129 0.97 16.55 -7.95
N LYS A 130 0.64 15.38 -8.49
CA LYS A 130 1.55 14.26 -8.67
C LYS A 130 1.91 14.12 -10.15
N LYS A 131 3.22 14.18 -10.48
CA LYS A 131 3.70 13.89 -11.84
C LYS A 131 4.11 12.42 -11.93
N ILE A 132 3.44 11.67 -12.79
CA ILE A 132 3.55 10.21 -12.88
C ILE A 132 4.28 9.82 -14.16
N TYR A 133 5.37 9.06 -14.01
CA TYR A 133 6.13 8.47 -15.11
C TYR A 133 5.82 6.97 -15.20
N PRO A 134 5.22 6.50 -16.30
CA PRO A 134 4.81 5.10 -16.45
C PRO A 134 5.89 4.18 -17.06
N ASP A 135 6.95 4.70 -17.70
CA ASP A 135 8.06 3.88 -18.20
C ASP A 135 9.17 3.80 -17.14
N VAL A 136 9.11 2.75 -16.34
CA VAL A 136 10.13 2.43 -15.33
C VAL A 136 10.72 1.07 -15.65
N ARG A 137 12.07 0.99 -15.71
CA ARG A 137 12.77 -0.24 -16.10
C ARG A 137 13.62 -0.76 -14.97
N MET A 138 13.65 -2.08 -14.79
CA MET A 138 14.51 -2.75 -13.82
C MET A 138 15.96 -2.73 -14.27
N VAL A 139 16.84 -2.22 -13.42
CA VAL A 139 18.27 -2.10 -13.68
C VAL A 139 19.06 -3.17 -12.94
N ALA A 140 18.75 -3.34 -11.64
CA ALA A 140 19.43 -4.31 -10.82
C ALA A 140 18.59 -4.74 -9.61
N ALA A 141 18.76 -6.01 -9.26
CA ALA A 141 18.26 -6.56 -8.01
C ALA A 141 19.22 -7.65 -7.54
N PRO A 142 19.69 -7.64 -6.29
CA PRO A 142 20.49 -8.74 -5.77
C PRO A 142 19.65 -10.02 -5.69
N PRO A 143 20.28 -11.20 -5.64
CA PRO A 143 19.58 -12.44 -5.35
C PRO A 143 18.84 -12.37 -4.00
N SER A 144 17.75 -13.12 -3.85
CA SER A 144 16.97 -13.14 -2.59
C SER A 144 17.81 -13.55 -1.37
N SER A 145 18.90 -14.29 -1.57
CA SER A 145 19.88 -14.62 -0.52
C SER A 145 20.58 -13.37 0.09
N ILE A 146 20.52 -12.23 -0.61
CA ILE A 146 20.99 -10.93 -0.12
C ILE A 146 19.81 -10.00 0.12
N GLY A 147 18.98 -9.76 -0.90
CA GLY A 147 17.84 -8.83 -0.87
C GLY A 147 16.75 -9.20 0.12
N LYS A 148 16.66 -10.48 0.47
CA LYS A 148 15.74 -11.03 1.46
C LYS A 148 16.46 -11.97 2.44
N PHE A 149 17.70 -11.64 2.82
CA PHE A 149 18.48 -12.44 3.78
C PHE A 149 17.70 -12.62 5.08
N GLY A 150 17.73 -13.86 5.62
CA GLY A 150 16.92 -14.25 6.78
C GLY A 150 15.45 -14.56 6.44
N GLY A 151 15.01 -14.27 5.23
CA GLY A 151 13.68 -14.60 4.71
C GLY A 151 12.54 -14.12 5.61
N GLU A 152 11.51 -14.95 5.73
CA GLU A 152 10.37 -14.66 6.60
C GLU A 152 10.72 -14.86 8.10
N THR A 153 11.77 -15.63 8.43
CA THR A 153 12.19 -15.84 9.82
C THR A 153 12.63 -14.53 10.48
N ASP A 154 13.43 -13.73 9.79
CA ASP A 154 13.95 -12.46 10.29
C ASP A 154 13.02 -11.27 10.04
N ASN A 155 11.95 -11.45 9.29
CA ASN A 155 10.98 -10.36 9.05
C ASN A 155 10.31 -9.95 10.37
N TRP A 156 10.28 -8.63 10.66
CA TRP A 156 9.83 -8.04 11.93
C TRP A 156 10.65 -8.50 13.16
N MET A 157 11.90 -8.90 12.94
CA MET A 157 12.80 -9.31 14.00
C MET A 157 14.03 -8.39 14.05
N TRP A 158 14.66 -8.36 15.21
CA TRP A 158 15.92 -7.66 15.48
C TRP A 158 16.95 -8.63 16.07
N PRO A 159 18.23 -8.59 15.66
CA PRO A 159 18.81 -7.80 14.56
C PRO A 159 18.46 -8.35 13.17
N ARG A 160 18.63 -7.52 12.14
CA ARG A 160 18.37 -7.89 10.75
C ARG A 160 19.54 -7.50 9.86
N HIS A 161 20.01 -8.44 9.02
CA HIS A 161 21.18 -8.29 8.15
C HIS A 161 20.85 -8.34 6.66
N THR A 162 19.65 -7.97 6.28
CA THR A 162 19.17 -7.99 4.90
C THR A 162 19.79 -6.86 4.08
N GLY A 163 20.35 -7.17 2.91
CA GLY A 163 20.74 -6.19 1.90
C GLY A 163 19.54 -5.80 1.03
N ASP A 164 18.55 -5.13 1.63
CA ASP A 164 17.23 -4.88 1.06
C ASP A 164 17.25 -3.68 0.11
N PHE A 165 17.80 -3.88 -1.11
CA PHE A 165 17.84 -2.88 -2.15
C PHE A 165 17.49 -3.44 -3.52
N SER A 166 16.99 -2.58 -4.41
CA SER A 166 16.84 -2.80 -5.84
C SER A 166 16.95 -1.48 -6.60
N MET A 167 17.28 -1.56 -7.88
CA MET A 167 17.54 -0.38 -8.70
C MET A 167 16.66 -0.42 -9.96
N PHE A 168 16.09 0.73 -10.25
CA PHE A 168 15.27 0.96 -11.44
C PHE A 168 15.67 2.25 -12.12
N ARG A 169 15.15 2.53 -13.31
CA ARG A 169 15.38 3.79 -14.02
C ARG A 169 14.08 4.30 -14.62
N ILE A 170 13.88 5.62 -14.49
CA ILE A 170 12.79 6.32 -15.14
C ILE A 170 13.20 6.66 -16.55
N TYR A 171 12.30 6.35 -17.51
CA TYR A 171 12.39 6.78 -18.89
C TYR A 171 11.28 7.78 -19.20
N ALA A 172 11.55 8.65 -20.14
CA ALA A 172 10.66 9.72 -20.59
C ALA A 172 10.77 9.90 -22.11
N ASP A 173 9.87 10.66 -22.71
CA ASP A 173 10.04 11.07 -24.08
C ASP A 173 11.28 11.98 -24.27
N ALA A 174 11.62 12.32 -25.51
CA ALA A 174 12.79 13.13 -25.85
C ALA A 174 12.78 14.53 -25.19
N ASN A 175 11.60 15.01 -24.77
CA ASN A 175 11.43 16.31 -24.09
C ASN A 175 11.47 16.17 -22.56
N GLY A 176 11.62 14.95 -22.01
CA GLY A 176 11.60 14.68 -20.59
C GLY A 176 10.20 14.61 -19.99
N GLU A 177 9.16 14.52 -20.83
CA GLU A 177 7.79 14.40 -20.36
C GLU A 177 7.36 12.94 -20.18
N PRO A 178 6.44 12.66 -19.25
CA PRO A 178 5.92 11.31 -19.03
C PRO A 178 5.37 10.68 -20.31
N ALA A 179 5.78 9.46 -20.59
CA ALA A 179 5.33 8.67 -21.74
C ALA A 179 5.21 7.20 -21.36
N GLU A 180 4.23 6.51 -21.95
CA GLU A 180 4.16 5.05 -21.91
C GLU A 180 5.41 4.45 -22.54
N TYR A 181 5.68 3.18 -22.23
CA TYR A 181 6.86 2.49 -22.77
C TYR A 181 6.99 2.66 -24.28
N SER A 182 8.17 3.06 -24.70
CA SER A 182 8.61 3.09 -26.10
C SER A 182 10.11 2.86 -26.16
N GLU A 183 10.57 2.18 -27.24
CA GLU A 183 12.01 2.01 -27.51
C GLU A 183 12.71 3.35 -27.73
N SER A 184 11.98 4.38 -28.19
CA SER A 184 12.49 5.73 -28.39
C SER A 184 12.61 6.56 -27.12
N ASN A 185 12.04 6.10 -25.99
CA ASN A 185 12.17 6.81 -24.73
C ASN A 185 13.63 6.81 -24.25
N VAL A 186 14.00 7.89 -23.59
CA VAL A 186 15.36 8.11 -23.06
C VAL A 186 15.34 8.19 -21.53
N PRO A 187 16.46 7.91 -20.84
CA PRO A 187 16.56 8.12 -19.41
C PRO A 187 16.18 9.55 -19.02
N LEU A 188 15.31 9.66 -17.99
CA LEU A 188 14.86 10.96 -17.50
C LEU A 188 16.05 11.78 -16.99
N LYS A 189 16.28 12.96 -17.55
CA LYS A 189 17.23 13.92 -17.00
C LYS A 189 16.63 14.60 -15.78
N THR A 190 17.22 14.35 -14.62
CA THR A 190 16.71 14.86 -13.34
C THR A 190 17.40 16.18 -12.95
N LYS A 191 16.62 17.13 -12.41
CA LYS A 191 17.14 18.43 -11.94
C LYS A 191 18.08 18.27 -10.74
N LYS A 192 17.80 17.28 -9.89
CA LYS A 192 18.59 16.95 -8.68
C LYS A 192 18.58 15.46 -8.44
N HIS A 193 19.62 14.96 -7.84
CA HIS A 193 19.75 13.59 -7.35
C HIS A 193 20.53 13.57 -6.04
N LEU A 194 20.39 12.51 -5.28
CA LEU A 194 21.13 12.31 -4.03
C LEU A 194 22.50 11.72 -4.32
N SER A 195 23.52 12.21 -3.65
CA SER A 195 24.86 11.63 -3.67
C SER A 195 24.96 10.51 -2.64
N ILE A 196 25.56 9.38 -3.03
CA ILE A 196 25.82 8.26 -2.13
C ILE A 196 27.16 8.48 -1.42
N SER A 197 27.13 8.47 -0.07
CA SER A 197 28.34 8.49 0.74
C SER A 197 28.79 7.06 1.06
N ILE A 198 30.03 6.74 0.76
CA ILE A 198 30.65 5.44 1.11
C ILE A 198 31.53 5.52 2.37
N LYS A 199 31.50 6.65 3.09
CA LYS A 199 32.31 6.84 4.31
C LYS A 199 31.85 5.97 5.48
N GLY A 200 30.59 5.47 5.43
CA GLY A 200 29.94 4.80 6.55
C GLY A 200 29.54 5.78 7.66
N LEU A 201 29.04 5.23 8.76
CA LEU A 201 28.63 5.95 9.96
C LEU A 201 29.46 5.48 11.14
N LYS A 202 29.65 6.37 12.12
CA LYS A 202 30.26 6.08 13.41
C LYS A 202 29.21 6.24 14.51
N GLU A 203 29.46 5.65 15.67
CA GLU A 203 28.63 5.88 16.84
C GLU A 203 28.61 7.38 17.19
N GLY A 204 27.41 7.91 17.42
CA GLY A 204 27.18 9.32 17.68
C GLY A 204 26.95 10.21 16.43
N ASP A 205 27.13 9.69 15.23
CA ASP A 205 26.81 10.42 14.00
C ASP A 205 25.30 10.64 13.88
N TYR A 206 24.91 11.80 13.35
CA TYR A 206 23.51 12.08 13.04
C TYR A 206 23.05 11.24 11.85
N ALA A 207 21.93 10.55 12.02
CA ALA A 207 21.25 9.79 10.96
C ALA A 207 19.77 10.13 10.91
N MET A 208 19.20 10.22 9.71
CA MET A 208 17.80 10.53 9.47
C MET A 208 17.27 9.69 8.31
N ILE A 209 16.03 9.23 8.45
CA ILE A 209 15.29 8.56 7.38
C ILE A 209 14.21 9.52 6.88
N MET A 210 14.14 9.71 5.56
CA MET A 210 13.08 10.46 4.88
C MET A 210 12.37 9.56 3.88
N GLY A 211 11.05 9.72 3.75
CA GLY A 211 10.29 8.97 2.78
C GLY A 211 8.79 8.95 3.08
N PHE A 212 8.11 7.99 2.48
CA PHE A 212 6.67 7.75 2.64
C PHE A 212 6.47 6.50 3.49
N PRO A 213 6.45 6.63 4.83
CA PRO A 213 6.24 5.49 5.72
C PRO A 213 4.80 4.97 5.60
N GLY A 214 4.57 3.76 6.11
CA GLY A 214 3.22 3.22 6.26
C GLY A 214 2.39 4.04 7.25
N SER A 215 1.67 3.40 8.15
CA SER A 215 0.84 4.07 9.13
C SER A 215 1.30 3.81 10.57
N THR A 216 1.18 4.81 11.42
CA THR A 216 1.41 4.68 12.85
C THR A 216 0.24 5.32 13.60
N SER A 217 -0.33 4.59 14.57
CA SER A 217 -1.43 5.06 15.39
C SER A 217 -0.97 5.25 16.83
N ARG A 218 -0.59 6.47 17.20
CA ARG A 218 -0.03 6.80 18.53
C ARG A 218 -1.11 7.10 19.59
N TYR A 219 -2.22 7.67 19.17
CA TYR A 219 -3.21 8.29 20.07
C TYR A 219 -4.47 7.43 20.24
N LEU A 220 -4.40 6.14 19.90
CA LEU A 220 -5.52 5.23 20.14
C LEU A 220 -5.82 5.11 21.63
N THR A 221 -7.10 5.06 21.94
CA THR A 221 -7.62 4.74 23.27
C THR A 221 -7.48 3.26 23.60
N VAL A 222 -7.70 2.87 24.85
CA VAL A 222 -7.72 1.45 25.26
C VAL A 222 -8.70 0.64 24.40
N SER A 223 -9.89 1.19 24.14
CA SER A 223 -10.91 0.50 23.35
C SER A 223 -10.49 0.28 21.89
N GLU A 224 -9.84 1.27 21.27
CA GLU A 224 -9.35 1.17 19.90
C GLU A 224 -8.16 0.20 19.77
N VAL A 225 -7.26 0.15 20.79
CA VAL A 225 -6.16 -0.84 20.80
C VAL A 225 -6.72 -2.26 20.92
N LYS A 226 -7.73 -2.49 21.75
CA LYS A 226 -8.42 -3.79 21.85
C LYS A 226 -9.10 -4.15 20.53
N GLU A 227 -9.81 -3.21 19.89
CA GLU A 227 -10.42 -3.44 18.57
C GLU A 227 -9.38 -3.85 17.53
N ARG A 228 -8.20 -3.19 17.50
CA ARG A 228 -7.08 -3.56 16.62
C ARG A 228 -6.63 -5.00 16.84
N MET A 229 -6.50 -5.42 18.09
CA MET A 229 -6.10 -6.78 18.42
C MET A 229 -7.16 -7.81 18.02
N GLU A 230 -8.40 -7.62 18.47
CA GLU A 230 -9.47 -8.60 18.43
C GLU A 230 -10.20 -8.64 17.08
N SER A 231 -10.41 -7.46 16.46
CA SER A 231 -11.21 -7.32 15.24
C SER A 231 -10.39 -7.25 13.94
N GLU A 232 -9.08 -6.99 14.03
CA GLU A 232 -8.21 -6.93 12.86
C GLU A 232 -7.08 -7.97 12.92
N ASN A 233 -6.26 -7.96 14.00
CA ASN A 233 -5.09 -8.83 14.06
C ASN A 233 -5.46 -10.31 14.22
N ASP A 234 -6.35 -10.66 15.13
CA ASP A 234 -6.70 -12.07 15.40
C ASP A 234 -7.32 -12.78 14.18
N PRO A 235 -8.35 -12.23 13.50
CA PRO A 235 -8.87 -12.87 12.30
C PRO A 235 -7.81 -12.93 11.18
N ARG A 236 -6.96 -11.90 11.04
CA ARG A 236 -5.85 -11.91 10.07
C ARG A 236 -4.83 -12.99 10.36
N ILE A 237 -4.42 -13.17 11.62
CA ILE A 237 -3.49 -14.22 12.05
C ILE A 237 -4.06 -15.60 11.69
N ARG A 238 -5.32 -15.83 12.01
CA ARG A 238 -5.99 -17.10 11.76
C ARG A 238 -6.10 -17.42 10.28
N ILE A 239 -6.65 -16.50 9.48
CA ILE A 239 -6.94 -16.72 8.07
C ILE A 239 -5.65 -16.78 7.25
N ARG A 240 -4.74 -15.80 7.43
CA ARG A 240 -3.46 -15.82 6.70
C ARG A 240 -2.57 -16.97 7.10
N GLY A 241 -2.60 -17.40 8.37
CA GLY A 241 -1.86 -18.58 8.81
C GLY A 241 -2.26 -19.84 8.04
N ALA A 242 -3.57 -20.09 7.88
CA ALA A 242 -4.07 -21.19 7.09
C ALA A 242 -3.68 -21.08 5.60
N ARG A 243 -3.82 -19.90 4.99
CA ARG A 243 -3.38 -19.65 3.62
C ARG A 243 -1.89 -19.92 3.42
N LEU A 244 -1.06 -19.39 4.30
CA LEU A 244 0.41 -19.52 4.21
C LEU A 244 0.87 -20.97 4.35
N ALA A 245 0.19 -21.79 5.17
CA ALA A 245 0.47 -23.21 5.28
C ALA A 245 0.28 -23.93 3.93
N VAL A 246 -0.85 -23.67 3.26
CA VAL A 246 -1.13 -24.22 1.92
C VAL A 246 -0.10 -23.74 0.89
N LEU A 247 0.14 -22.43 0.84
CA LEU A 247 1.08 -21.86 -0.12
C LEU A 247 2.50 -22.42 0.07
N LYS A 248 2.97 -22.53 1.33
CA LYS A 248 4.30 -23.07 1.62
C LYS A 248 4.45 -24.52 1.13
N GLU A 249 3.43 -25.35 1.33
CA GLU A 249 3.42 -26.74 0.86
C GLU A 249 3.59 -26.81 -0.66
N VAL A 250 2.73 -26.10 -1.41
CA VAL A 250 2.74 -26.18 -2.87
C VAL A 250 3.96 -25.50 -3.51
N MET A 251 4.47 -24.42 -2.90
CA MET A 251 5.68 -23.74 -3.33
C MET A 251 6.93 -24.60 -3.15
N ASN A 252 7.00 -25.39 -2.07
CA ASN A 252 8.11 -26.32 -1.83
C ASN A 252 8.11 -27.51 -2.81
N ALA A 253 6.96 -27.83 -3.39
CA ALA A 253 6.82 -28.96 -4.32
C ALA A 253 7.10 -28.59 -5.78
N SER A 254 7.16 -27.30 -6.14
CA SER A 254 7.28 -26.86 -7.54
C SER A 254 7.94 -25.50 -7.65
N ASP A 255 9.05 -25.40 -8.37
CA ASP A 255 9.72 -24.13 -8.67
C ASP A 255 8.84 -23.17 -9.47
N LYS A 256 8.03 -23.69 -10.40
CA LYS A 256 7.04 -22.89 -11.11
C LYS A 256 6.07 -22.21 -10.14
N ILE A 257 5.46 -22.98 -9.24
CA ILE A 257 4.51 -22.46 -8.25
C ILE A 257 5.23 -21.50 -7.26
N ARG A 258 6.45 -21.83 -6.89
CA ARG A 258 7.28 -20.96 -6.03
C ARG A 258 7.44 -19.56 -6.63
N ILE A 259 7.77 -19.49 -7.91
CA ILE A 259 7.93 -18.22 -8.63
C ILE A 259 6.57 -17.51 -8.76
N GLN A 260 5.52 -18.21 -9.19
CA GLN A 260 4.17 -17.63 -9.35
C GLN A 260 3.60 -17.03 -8.07
N TYR A 261 3.86 -17.65 -6.93
CA TYR A 261 3.28 -17.25 -5.65
C TYR A 261 4.24 -16.50 -4.72
N ALA A 262 5.49 -16.24 -5.12
CA ALA A 262 6.50 -15.61 -4.29
C ALA A 262 6.05 -14.27 -3.69
N ASN A 263 5.55 -13.34 -4.49
CA ASN A 263 5.08 -12.04 -4.03
C ASN A 263 3.80 -12.14 -3.19
N LYS A 264 2.86 -12.99 -3.59
CA LYS A 264 1.60 -13.23 -2.84
C LYS A 264 1.89 -13.81 -1.46
N TYR A 265 2.83 -14.76 -1.39
CA TYR A 265 3.29 -15.34 -0.12
C TYR A 265 3.97 -14.29 0.76
N ALA A 266 4.93 -13.54 0.20
CA ALA A 266 5.66 -12.51 0.93
C ALA A 266 4.73 -11.43 1.51
N GLY A 267 3.81 -10.91 0.72
CA GLY A 267 2.83 -9.93 1.17
C GLY A 267 1.91 -10.46 2.27
N SER A 268 1.41 -11.70 2.11
CA SER A 268 0.56 -12.32 3.13
C SER A 268 1.31 -12.57 4.43
N SER A 269 2.53 -13.11 4.35
CA SER A 269 3.41 -13.39 5.50
C SER A 269 3.80 -12.12 6.25
N ASN A 270 4.10 -11.03 5.53
CA ASN A 270 4.47 -9.75 6.14
C ASN A 270 3.38 -9.24 7.10
N TYR A 271 2.14 -9.19 6.68
CA TYR A 271 1.02 -8.76 7.52
C TYR A 271 0.69 -9.76 8.63
N TRP A 272 0.82 -11.07 8.35
CA TRP A 272 0.63 -12.12 9.34
C TRP A 272 1.59 -12.00 10.51
N LYS A 273 2.90 -11.90 10.21
CA LYS A 273 3.93 -11.71 11.24
C LYS A 273 3.80 -10.37 11.97
N ASN A 274 3.48 -9.28 11.25
CA ASN A 274 3.23 -7.99 11.86
C ASN A 274 2.09 -8.07 12.89
N SER A 275 0.98 -8.72 12.55
CA SER A 275 -0.17 -8.86 13.46
C SER A 275 0.18 -9.68 14.70
N ILE A 276 0.92 -10.79 14.55
CA ILE A 276 1.42 -11.60 15.69
C ILE A 276 2.35 -10.77 16.57
N GLY A 277 3.34 -10.11 15.95
CA GLY A 277 4.32 -9.30 16.69
C GLY A 277 3.68 -8.10 17.38
N MET A 278 2.70 -7.46 16.75
CA MET A 278 1.94 -6.34 17.32
C MET A 278 1.17 -6.79 18.57
N ASN A 279 0.38 -7.86 18.48
CA ASN A 279 -0.37 -8.37 19.63
C ASN A 279 0.57 -8.75 20.77
N LYS A 280 1.67 -9.44 20.47
CA LYS A 280 2.68 -9.79 21.45
C LYS A 280 3.30 -8.54 22.10
N ALA A 281 3.70 -7.55 21.32
CA ALA A 281 4.31 -6.32 21.82
C ALA A 281 3.34 -5.49 22.70
N ILE A 282 2.05 -5.44 22.33
CA ILE A 282 1.01 -4.78 23.14
C ILE A 282 0.88 -5.44 24.53
N ILE A 283 0.93 -6.77 24.57
CA ILE A 283 0.83 -7.54 25.81
C ILE A 283 2.11 -7.40 26.64
N ASP A 284 3.26 -7.71 26.04
CA ASP A 284 4.56 -7.76 26.75
C ASP A 284 4.97 -6.40 27.35
N ASN A 285 4.60 -5.31 26.68
CA ASN A 285 4.91 -3.94 27.14
C ASN A 285 3.78 -3.30 27.94
N ASN A 286 2.74 -4.03 28.30
CA ASN A 286 1.57 -3.53 29.02
C ASN A 286 1.00 -2.23 28.42
N VAL A 287 0.88 -2.20 27.06
CA VAL A 287 0.41 -0.99 26.36
C VAL A 287 -1.00 -0.60 26.79
N LEU A 288 -1.89 -1.58 27.03
CA LEU A 288 -3.25 -1.31 27.51
C LEU A 288 -3.27 -0.63 28.88
N GLY A 289 -2.41 -1.05 29.81
CA GLY A 289 -2.25 -0.41 31.14
C GLY A 289 -1.73 1.02 31.00
N THR A 290 -0.69 1.22 30.20
CA THR A 290 -0.13 2.56 29.93
C THR A 290 -1.19 3.51 29.33
N LYS A 291 -2.01 3.01 28.41
CA LYS A 291 -3.12 3.78 27.80
C LYS A 291 -4.22 4.08 28.82
N ALA A 292 -4.58 3.13 29.69
CA ALA A 292 -5.56 3.36 30.75
C ALA A 292 -5.10 4.45 31.74
N ASP A 293 -3.82 4.46 32.12
CA ASP A 293 -3.23 5.52 32.95
C ASP A 293 -3.28 6.89 32.24
N GLN A 294 -3.01 6.92 30.95
CA GLN A 294 -3.13 8.15 30.14
C GLN A 294 -4.58 8.66 30.09
N GLU A 295 -5.56 7.77 29.89
CA GLU A 295 -6.98 8.11 29.90
C GLU A 295 -7.43 8.66 31.28
N ALA A 296 -6.94 8.04 32.37
CA ALA A 296 -7.23 8.51 33.72
C ALA A 296 -6.67 9.92 33.98
N LYS A 297 -5.41 10.18 33.60
CA LYS A 297 -4.79 11.52 33.68
C LYS A 297 -5.52 12.54 32.83
N PHE A 298 -5.95 12.16 31.63
CA PHE A 298 -6.73 13.02 30.75
C PHE A 298 -8.12 13.34 31.37
N ALA A 299 -8.79 12.37 31.96
CA ALA A 299 -10.05 12.56 32.62
C ALA A 299 -9.95 13.55 33.82
N GLN A 300 -8.84 13.48 34.57
CA GLN A 300 -8.55 14.44 35.63
C GLN A 300 -8.33 15.84 35.06
N PHE A 301 -7.49 15.98 34.03
CA PHE A 301 -7.27 17.27 33.35
C PHE A 301 -8.57 17.86 32.80
N ALA A 302 -9.44 17.04 32.19
CA ALA A 302 -10.73 17.48 31.66
C ALA A 302 -11.62 18.05 32.73
N LYS A 303 -11.65 17.44 33.93
CA LYS A 303 -12.38 17.94 35.11
C LYS A 303 -11.80 19.26 35.60
N GLU A 304 -10.49 19.37 35.74
CA GLU A 304 -9.81 20.61 36.18
C GLU A 304 -10.08 21.78 35.22
N LYS A 305 -10.19 21.51 33.92
CA LYS A 305 -10.56 22.50 32.90
C LYS A 305 -12.07 22.78 32.82
N ASN A 306 -12.87 22.01 33.52
CA ASN A 306 -14.36 22.09 33.46
C ASN A 306 -14.86 22.03 32.00
N ASN A 307 -14.23 21.21 31.16
CA ASN A 307 -14.55 21.09 29.72
C ASN A 307 -15.41 19.86 29.50
N THR A 308 -16.68 20.04 29.22
CA THR A 308 -17.67 18.97 29.05
C THR A 308 -17.32 18.05 27.86
N ASP A 309 -16.81 18.61 26.77
CA ASP A 309 -16.45 17.81 25.59
C ASP A 309 -15.27 16.89 25.90
N TYR A 310 -14.26 17.40 26.59
CA TYR A 310 -13.11 16.59 27.01
C TYR A 310 -13.51 15.48 27.98
N MET A 311 -14.44 15.76 28.90
CA MET A 311 -14.93 14.76 29.85
C MET A 311 -15.68 13.60 29.16
N GLN A 312 -16.27 13.82 27.99
CA GLN A 312 -17.09 12.85 27.28
C GLN A 312 -16.32 12.11 26.13
N VAL A 313 -15.18 12.63 25.65
CA VAL A 313 -14.57 12.15 24.41
C VAL A 313 -14.17 10.67 24.47
N VAL A 314 -13.54 10.23 25.56
CA VAL A 314 -13.11 8.83 25.71
C VAL A 314 -14.31 7.87 25.77
N SER A 315 -15.37 8.26 26.49
CA SER A 315 -16.60 7.45 26.56
C SER A 315 -17.34 7.39 25.22
N LYS A 316 -17.41 8.49 24.47
CA LYS A 316 -17.97 8.53 23.11
C LYS A 316 -17.18 7.65 22.14
N ILE A 317 -15.83 7.69 22.20
CA ILE A 317 -14.98 6.80 21.39
C ILE A 317 -15.24 5.34 21.76
N LYS A 318 -15.27 5.00 23.06
CA LYS A 318 -15.56 3.65 23.52
C LYS A 318 -16.93 3.14 23.05
N GLU A 319 -17.95 4.00 23.09
CA GLU A 319 -19.28 3.65 22.58
C GLU A 319 -19.26 3.41 21.06
N ALA A 320 -18.61 4.28 20.30
CA ALA A 320 -18.46 4.12 18.86
C ALA A 320 -17.74 2.81 18.52
N VAL A 321 -16.60 2.53 19.16
CA VAL A 321 -15.84 1.30 18.99
C VAL A 321 -16.68 0.07 19.31
N SER A 322 -17.47 0.08 20.38
CA SER A 322 -18.33 -1.06 20.75
C SER A 322 -19.37 -1.40 19.66
N LYS A 323 -19.83 -0.39 18.91
CA LYS A 323 -20.76 -0.56 17.79
C LYS A 323 -20.06 -1.02 16.50
N THR A 324 -18.84 -0.55 16.27
CA THR A 324 -18.10 -0.83 15.02
C THR A 324 -17.28 -2.12 15.06
N SER A 325 -16.79 -2.53 16.23
CA SER A 325 -15.90 -3.71 16.35
C SER A 325 -16.47 -5.02 15.78
N PRO A 326 -17.76 -5.38 15.99
CA PRO A 326 -18.31 -6.58 15.37
C PRO A 326 -18.36 -6.48 13.84
N ILE A 327 -18.69 -5.31 13.31
CA ILE A 327 -18.72 -5.05 11.86
C ILE A 327 -17.30 -5.14 11.29
N LYS A 328 -16.34 -4.54 11.97
CA LYS A 328 -14.93 -4.55 11.57
C LYS A 328 -14.35 -5.98 11.59
N TYR A 329 -14.70 -6.79 12.58
CA TYR A 329 -14.33 -8.20 12.63
C TYR A 329 -14.85 -8.96 11.41
N GLN A 330 -16.16 -8.84 11.11
CA GLN A 330 -16.77 -9.47 9.93
C GLN A 330 -16.14 -8.98 8.63
N GLN A 331 -15.92 -7.66 8.51
CA GLN A 331 -15.28 -7.08 7.34
C GLN A 331 -13.84 -7.58 7.17
N THR A 332 -13.09 -7.74 8.26
CA THR A 332 -11.74 -8.31 8.22
C THR A 332 -11.79 -9.77 7.77
N CYS A 333 -12.67 -10.57 8.33
CA CYS A 333 -12.85 -11.97 7.89
C CYS A 333 -13.20 -12.05 6.40
N LEU A 334 -14.14 -11.24 5.93
CA LEU A 334 -14.53 -11.16 4.53
C LEU A 334 -13.34 -10.80 3.63
N THR A 335 -12.64 -9.72 4.00
CA THR A 335 -11.51 -9.21 3.22
C THR A 335 -10.36 -10.21 3.17
N GLU A 336 -9.99 -10.80 4.30
CA GLU A 336 -8.87 -11.75 4.38
C GLU A 336 -9.18 -13.08 3.69
N THR A 337 -10.45 -13.51 3.66
CA THR A 337 -10.86 -14.75 3.01
C THR A 337 -11.04 -14.57 1.51
N PHE A 338 -11.88 -13.60 1.08
CA PHE A 338 -12.35 -13.50 -0.30
C PHE A 338 -11.58 -12.53 -1.16
N PHE A 339 -10.92 -11.52 -0.57
CA PHE A 339 -10.20 -10.51 -1.35
C PHE A 339 -8.68 -10.57 -1.19
N GLY A 340 -8.21 -11.05 -0.06
CA GLY A 340 -6.79 -11.26 0.21
C GLY A 340 -6.37 -12.73 0.17
N GLY A 341 -7.33 -13.66 0.24
CA GLY A 341 -7.10 -15.09 0.36
C GLY A 341 -7.35 -15.86 -0.94
N ILE A 342 -8.62 -15.94 -1.33
CA ILE A 342 -9.10 -16.69 -2.49
C ILE A 342 -9.10 -15.78 -3.72
N GLU A 343 -8.35 -16.14 -4.75
CA GLU A 343 -8.14 -15.25 -5.89
C GLU A 343 -9.37 -15.17 -6.80
N PHE A 344 -10.06 -16.28 -7.06
CA PHE A 344 -11.25 -16.28 -7.91
C PHE A 344 -12.44 -15.52 -7.30
N GLY A 345 -12.38 -15.13 -6.03
CA GLY A 345 -13.42 -14.32 -5.38
C GLY A 345 -13.46 -12.86 -5.82
N SER A 346 -12.36 -12.32 -6.33
CA SER A 346 -12.28 -10.91 -6.72
C SER A 346 -13.28 -10.45 -7.78
N PRO A 347 -13.68 -11.26 -8.79
CA PRO A 347 -14.72 -10.86 -9.76
C PRO A 347 -16.08 -10.55 -9.15
N TYR A 348 -16.42 -11.14 -8.00
CA TYR A 348 -17.72 -10.88 -7.34
C TYR A 348 -17.94 -9.43 -6.97
N LEU A 349 -16.86 -8.68 -6.68
CA LEU A 349 -16.94 -7.23 -6.38
C LEU A 349 -17.51 -6.39 -7.53
N VAL A 350 -17.37 -6.88 -8.76
CA VAL A 350 -17.82 -6.16 -9.97
C VAL A 350 -19.19 -6.69 -10.41
N MET A 351 -19.55 -7.90 -10.01
CA MET A 351 -20.80 -8.56 -10.45
C MET A 351 -22.04 -7.84 -9.93
N ASP A 352 -22.03 -7.27 -8.73
CA ASP A 352 -23.18 -6.52 -8.20
C ASP A 352 -23.55 -5.32 -9.09
N LYS A 353 -22.56 -4.58 -9.56
CA LYS A 353 -22.79 -3.46 -10.50
C LYS A 353 -23.32 -3.93 -11.86
N LEU A 354 -22.83 -5.07 -12.33
CA LEU A 354 -23.35 -5.69 -13.57
C LEU A 354 -24.78 -6.16 -13.37
N LYS A 355 -25.08 -6.80 -12.23
CA LYS A 355 -26.45 -7.24 -11.88
C LYS A 355 -27.41 -6.04 -11.85
N GLU A 356 -27.04 -4.97 -11.15
CA GLU A 356 -27.84 -3.74 -11.10
C GLU A 356 -28.08 -3.14 -12.49
N ALA A 357 -27.05 -3.08 -13.35
CA ALA A 357 -27.17 -2.58 -14.71
C ALA A 357 -28.09 -3.47 -15.56
N LEU A 358 -28.07 -4.80 -15.38
CA LEU A 358 -28.98 -5.76 -16.03
C LEU A 358 -30.43 -5.56 -15.58
N GLU A 359 -30.66 -5.40 -14.28
CA GLU A 359 -31.99 -5.14 -13.71
C GLU A 359 -32.59 -3.83 -14.24
N GLN A 360 -31.74 -2.79 -14.39
CA GLN A 360 -32.12 -1.49 -14.93
C GLN A 360 -32.23 -1.47 -16.48
N LYS A 361 -31.85 -2.55 -17.16
CA LYS A 361 -31.78 -2.68 -18.63
C LYS A 361 -30.98 -1.52 -19.29
N ASN A 362 -29.89 -1.11 -18.64
CA ASN A 362 -29.03 -0.02 -19.11
C ASN A 362 -27.85 -0.59 -19.92
N ASP A 363 -28.02 -0.66 -21.25
CA ASP A 363 -27.03 -1.28 -22.15
C ASP A 363 -25.64 -0.67 -22.06
N SER A 364 -25.52 0.65 -21.88
CA SER A 364 -24.23 1.33 -21.74
C SER A 364 -23.50 0.86 -20.46
N ASN A 365 -24.21 0.83 -19.33
CA ASN A 365 -23.67 0.37 -18.06
C ASN A 365 -23.36 -1.14 -18.09
N ILE A 366 -24.18 -1.94 -18.79
CA ILE A 366 -23.93 -3.38 -18.98
C ILE A 366 -22.59 -3.57 -19.69
N GLN A 367 -22.37 -2.91 -20.82
CA GLN A 367 -21.12 -3.04 -21.58
C GLN A 367 -19.90 -2.52 -20.81
N ALA A 368 -20.04 -1.41 -20.11
CA ALA A 368 -18.98 -0.88 -19.25
C ALA A 368 -18.59 -1.87 -18.13
N ASN A 369 -19.57 -2.46 -17.44
CA ASN A 369 -19.31 -3.43 -16.37
C ASN A 369 -18.77 -4.77 -16.90
N ILE A 370 -19.18 -5.22 -18.10
CA ILE A 370 -18.59 -6.39 -18.76
C ILE A 370 -17.11 -6.14 -19.07
N LYS A 371 -16.76 -4.95 -19.55
CA LYS A 371 -15.36 -4.59 -19.80
C LYS A 371 -14.53 -4.64 -18.52
N VAL A 372 -15.02 -4.03 -17.43
CA VAL A 372 -14.35 -4.06 -16.12
C VAL A 372 -14.23 -5.49 -15.60
N LEU A 373 -15.27 -6.33 -15.74
CA LEU A 373 -15.23 -7.72 -15.33
C LEU A 373 -14.17 -8.52 -16.09
N LYS A 374 -14.05 -8.30 -17.41
CA LYS A 374 -12.97 -8.90 -18.23
C LYS A 374 -11.59 -8.47 -17.74
N GLU A 375 -11.38 -7.19 -17.53
CA GLU A 375 -10.10 -6.67 -17.02
C GLU A 375 -9.73 -7.27 -15.66
N VAL A 376 -10.70 -7.40 -14.75
CA VAL A 376 -10.50 -8.06 -13.45
C VAL A 376 -10.16 -9.54 -13.63
N PHE A 377 -10.88 -10.23 -14.52
CA PHE A 377 -10.66 -11.65 -14.81
C PHE A 377 -9.27 -11.88 -15.42
N ASP A 378 -8.86 -11.08 -16.39
CA ASP A 378 -7.55 -11.18 -17.04
C ASP A 378 -6.40 -10.86 -16.06
N ASN A 379 -6.61 -9.88 -15.15
CA ASN A 379 -5.64 -9.55 -14.12
C ASN A 379 -5.44 -10.67 -13.10
N ILE A 380 -6.47 -11.45 -12.77
CA ILE A 380 -6.36 -12.59 -11.88
C ILE A 380 -5.73 -13.77 -12.60
N HIS A 381 -6.19 -14.10 -13.81
CA HIS A 381 -5.73 -15.23 -14.61
C HIS A 381 -4.47 -14.92 -15.42
N ASN A 382 -3.55 -14.16 -14.84
CA ASN A 382 -2.24 -13.89 -15.41
C ASN A 382 -1.28 -15.09 -15.21
N LYS A 383 -0.02 -14.95 -15.64
CA LYS A 383 1.01 -16.00 -15.51
C LYS A 383 1.25 -16.47 -14.06
N ASP A 384 0.89 -15.66 -13.08
CA ASP A 384 1.12 -15.90 -11.65
C ASP A 384 -0.12 -16.48 -10.94
N TYR A 385 -1.09 -17.01 -11.70
CA TYR A 385 -2.27 -17.70 -11.19
C TYR A 385 -2.19 -19.19 -11.45
N ASP A 386 -2.54 -19.99 -10.45
CA ASP A 386 -2.74 -21.43 -10.57
C ASP A 386 -4.04 -21.86 -9.89
N HIS A 387 -4.94 -22.42 -10.67
CA HIS A 387 -6.30 -22.73 -10.24
C HIS A 387 -6.34 -23.86 -9.19
N GLU A 388 -5.41 -24.83 -9.23
CA GLU A 388 -5.36 -25.88 -8.23
C GLU A 388 -4.84 -25.37 -6.88
N VAL A 389 -3.90 -24.43 -6.91
CA VAL A 389 -3.43 -23.73 -5.70
C VAL A 389 -4.59 -22.94 -5.09
N ASP A 390 -5.31 -22.15 -5.89
CA ASP A 390 -6.43 -21.34 -5.42
C ASP A 390 -7.57 -22.21 -4.86
N ARG A 391 -7.85 -23.35 -5.49
CA ARG A 391 -8.80 -24.35 -4.98
C ARG A 391 -8.40 -24.93 -3.62
N LYS A 392 -7.10 -25.24 -3.42
CA LYS A 392 -6.58 -25.70 -2.13
C LYS A 392 -6.69 -24.60 -1.07
N VAL A 393 -6.37 -23.36 -1.41
CA VAL A 393 -6.54 -22.20 -0.53
C VAL A 393 -8.02 -22.02 -0.15
N ALA A 394 -8.93 -22.06 -1.12
CA ALA A 394 -10.36 -21.95 -0.85
C ALA A 394 -10.86 -23.02 0.12
N LYS A 395 -10.46 -24.29 -0.06
CA LYS A 395 -10.80 -25.39 0.86
C LYS A 395 -10.30 -25.16 2.29
N ALA A 396 -9.15 -24.50 2.45
CA ALA A 396 -8.60 -24.21 3.77
C ALA A 396 -9.26 -22.99 4.43
N LEU A 397 -9.69 -22.00 3.64
CA LEU A 397 -10.19 -20.73 4.18
C LEU A 397 -11.70 -20.70 4.39
N LEU A 398 -12.50 -21.30 3.51
CA LEU A 398 -13.96 -21.26 3.61
C LEU A 398 -14.51 -21.77 4.97
N PRO A 399 -13.97 -22.82 5.59
CA PRO A 399 -14.44 -23.26 6.91
C PRO A 399 -14.09 -22.28 8.06
N LEU A 400 -13.21 -21.30 7.82
CA LEU A 400 -12.79 -20.31 8.81
C LEU A 400 -13.64 -19.04 8.76
N TYR A 401 -14.38 -18.83 7.68
CA TYR A 401 -15.33 -17.73 7.49
C TYR A 401 -16.65 -18.00 8.16
#